data_c2bd808dd676ff9061eabe62615aa1d4
#
_entry.id   c2bd808dd676ff9061eabe62615aa1d4
#
_cell.length_a   1.000
_cell.length_b   1.000
_cell.length_c   1.000
_cell.angle_alpha   90.00
_cell.angle_beta   90.00
_cell.angle_gamma   90.00
#
_symmetry.space_group_name_H-M   'P 1'
#
loop_
_entity.id
_entity.type
_entity.pdbx_description
1 polymer ?
#
loop_
_entity_poly.entity_id
_entity_poly.type
_entity_poly.pdbx_seq_one_letter_code
_entity_poly.pdbx_strand_id
1 'polypeptide(L)'
;MLSTCHLRLFIGSILVVILLVGCAGAPNTPLPPSLSTTTATPASEDKSELEKYFQGFTGAFVLYDLNSSRYIRHNPERCSERFLPASTFKIMNSLIGLETGIIPDENYVIKWDGTQYDNPAWNQDHTLKTALQNSVVWYYRELARRVGREKMQYYVEAAGYGNKDISGQTDTFWLDGALRISADEQIELLKRLYQGDLPFSQRAIKVVKEILVLDKAKTYQLSGKTGAGQVGILYIGWFVGYVEEKGNVYFFATNIESKSSDANGVKAKEITQDLLHSSDLIEGGQTQ
;
A
#
# COMPACT_ATOMS: atom_id res chain seq x y z
N MET A 1 -39.59 -51.69 16.64
CA MET A 1 -38.50 -52.63 16.27
C MET A 1 -37.20 -51.94 16.62
N LEU A 2 -36.57 -52.41 17.67
CA LEU A 2 -35.31 -51.94 18.21
C LEU A 2 -34.14 -52.56 17.40
N SER A 3 -33.14 -51.79 17.02
CA SER A 3 -31.83 -52.34 16.58
C SER A 3 -30.73 -51.57 17.27
N THR A 4 -30.09 -52.26 18.17
CA THR A 4 -28.91 -51.93 18.95
C THR A 4 -27.67 -52.01 18.08
N CYS A 5 -26.80 -50.99 18.13
CA CYS A 5 -25.48 -51.04 17.55
C CYS A 5 -24.40 -50.92 18.61
N HIS A 6 -23.48 -51.89 18.61
CA HIS A 6 -22.46 -52.12 19.64
C HIS A 6 -21.27 -51.16 19.56
N LEU A 7 -20.92 -50.63 20.70
CA LEU A 7 -19.69 -49.88 20.98
C LEU A 7 -18.55 -50.90 21.20
N ARG A 8 -17.51 -50.93 20.38
CA ARG A 8 -16.27 -51.67 20.59
C ARG A 8 -15.17 -50.78 21.12
N LEU A 9 -14.84 -51.02 22.36
CA LEU A 9 -13.71 -50.43 23.07
C LEU A 9 -12.42 -51.18 22.68
N PHE A 10 -11.42 -50.50 22.11
CA PHE A 10 -10.07 -51.04 21.96
C PHE A 10 -9.17 -50.46 23.07
N ILE A 11 -8.78 -51.33 24.00
CA ILE A 11 -7.76 -51.05 25.00
C ILE A 11 -6.41 -51.46 24.41
N GLY A 12 -5.54 -50.52 24.10
CA GLY A 12 -4.15 -50.77 23.70
C GLY A 12 -3.20 -50.61 24.86
N SER A 13 -2.56 -51.70 25.25
CA SER A 13 -1.56 -51.77 26.31
C SER A 13 -0.28 -51.05 25.92
N ILE A 14 0.17 -50.10 26.77
CA ILE A 14 1.47 -49.46 26.64
C ILE A 14 2.52 -50.30 27.39
N LEU A 15 3.47 -50.83 26.64
CA LEU A 15 4.62 -51.56 27.16
C LEU A 15 5.76 -50.51 27.43
N VAL A 16 6.10 -50.27 28.68
CA VAL A 16 7.23 -49.43 29.07
C VAL A 16 8.48 -50.30 29.13
N VAL A 17 9.40 -50.08 28.22
CA VAL A 17 10.75 -50.67 28.25
C VAL A 17 11.72 -49.66 28.87
N ILE A 18 12.21 -49.97 30.07
CA ILE A 18 13.25 -49.19 30.71
C ILE A 18 14.61 -49.79 30.29
N LEU A 19 15.37 -49.04 29.47
CA LEU A 19 16.73 -49.38 29.13
C LEU A 19 17.68 -48.54 30.04
N LEU A 20 18.36 -49.22 30.96
CA LEU A 20 19.49 -48.71 31.71
C LEU A 20 20.72 -48.69 30.78
N VAL A 21 21.24 -47.50 30.45
CA VAL A 21 22.51 -47.36 29.73
C VAL A 21 23.53 -46.76 30.66
N GLY A 22 24.61 -47.52 30.89
CA GLY A 22 25.72 -47.17 31.74
C GLY A 22 26.58 -46.03 31.19
N CYS A 23 27.17 -45.26 32.10
CA CYS A 23 28.15 -44.23 31.83
C CYS A 23 29.44 -44.83 31.28
N ALA A 24 29.79 -44.53 30.02
CA ALA A 24 31.14 -44.66 29.49
C ALA A 24 31.63 -43.26 29.12
N GLY A 25 32.77 -42.85 29.66
CA GLY A 25 33.38 -41.54 29.46
C GLY A 25 33.76 -41.31 28.00
N ALA A 26 33.38 -40.19 27.45
CA ALA A 26 33.75 -39.74 26.10
C ALA A 26 35.09 -38.92 26.17
N PRO A 27 35.96 -39.06 25.16
CA PRO A 27 37.21 -38.30 25.09
C PRO A 27 36.91 -36.84 24.68
N ASN A 28 37.65 -35.90 25.28
CA ASN A 28 37.64 -34.48 24.96
C ASN A 28 38.07 -34.25 23.51
N THR A 29 37.12 -33.97 22.64
CA THR A 29 37.35 -33.39 21.32
C THR A 29 37.27 -31.86 21.42
N PRO A 30 38.25 -31.11 20.87
CA PRO A 30 38.19 -29.65 20.89
C PRO A 30 37.03 -29.20 19.99
N LEU A 31 36.20 -28.28 20.48
CA LEU A 31 35.16 -27.58 19.70
C LEU A 31 35.78 -26.83 18.52
N PRO A 32 35.19 -26.89 17.31
CA PRO A 32 35.62 -26.04 16.22
C PRO A 32 35.38 -24.57 16.59
N PRO A 33 36.21 -23.64 16.07
CA PRO A 33 36.05 -22.22 16.37
C PRO A 33 34.67 -21.74 15.95
N SER A 34 33.98 -21.06 16.86
CA SER A 34 32.72 -20.37 16.62
C SER A 34 32.90 -19.46 15.43
N LEU A 35 32.21 -19.75 14.31
CA LEU A 35 32.00 -18.82 13.26
C LEU A 35 31.16 -17.65 13.82
N SER A 36 31.89 -16.55 14.11
CA SER A 36 31.24 -15.26 14.38
C SER A 36 30.42 -14.91 13.14
N THR A 37 29.10 -15.15 13.22
CA THR A 37 28.15 -14.60 12.29
C THR A 37 28.18 -13.08 12.52
N THR A 38 28.99 -12.39 11.72
CA THR A 38 28.91 -10.94 11.62
C THR A 38 27.54 -10.64 11.02
N THR A 39 26.58 -10.39 11.90
CA THR A 39 25.32 -9.77 11.52
C THR A 39 25.70 -8.40 10.95
N ALA A 40 25.72 -8.28 9.64
CA ALA A 40 25.85 -6.98 8.98
C ALA A 40 24.69 -6.12 9.51
N THR A 41 25.01 -5.21 10.42
CA THR A 41 24.13 -4.10 10.78
C THR A 41 23.83 -3.39 9.47
N PRO A 42 22.54 -3.22 9.06
CA PRO A 42 22.23 -2.44 7.89
C PRO A 42 22.86 -1.06 8.09
N ALA A 43 23.64 -0.61 7.12
CA ALA A 43 24.26 0.70 7.12
C ALA A 43 23.20 1.74 7.53
N SER A 44 23.45 2.48 8.59
CA SER A 44 22.68 3.64 8.95
C SER A 44 22.95 4.67 7.86
N GLU A 45 22.14 4.64 6.80
CA GLU A 45 22.02 5.80 5.91
C GLU A 45 21.67 6.98 6.80
N ASP A 46 22.40 8.06 6.65
CA ASP A 46 22.41 9.18 7.57
C ASP A 46 20.97 9.74 7.66
N LYS A 47 20.31 9.45 8.80
CA LYS A 47 18.94 9.92 9.07
C LYS A 47 18.79 11.44 8.87
N SER A 48 19.90 12.18 8.94
CA SER A 48 19.95 13.64 8.77
C SER A 48 19.73 14.06 7.31
N GLU A 49 20.12 13.25 6.34
CA GLU A 49 20.01 13.63 4.92
C GLU A 49 18.58 13.66 4.40
N LEU A 50 17.73 12.72 4.84
CA LEU A 50 16.32 12.68 4.41
C LEU A 50 15.45 13.67 5.18
N GLU A 51 15.79 13.98 6.45
CA GLU A 51 15.04 14.90 7.30
C GLU A 51 14.87 16.29 6.68
N LYS A 52 15.86 16.78 5.94
CA LYS A 52 15.82 18.10 5.30
C LYS A 52 14.62 18.31 4.35
N TYR A 53 14.10 17.22 3.76
CA TYR A 53 12.95 17.28 2.84
C TYR A 53 11.61 17.41 3.56
N PHE A 54 11.56 17.09 4.86
CA PHE A 54 10.35 17.09 5.67
C PHE A 54 10.20 18.31 6.57
N GLN A 55 11.00 19.37 6.36
CA GLN A 55 10.94 20.57 7.19
C GLN A 55 9.53 21.16 7.27
N GLY A 56 9.02 21.34 8.50
CA GLY A 56 7.66 21.83 8.77
C GLY A 56 6.57 20.77 8.80
N PHE A 57 6.93 19.50 8.56
CA PHE A 57 6.01 18.36 8.58
C PHE A 57 6.54 17.22 9.44
N THR A 58 5.65 16.52 10.13
CA THR A 58 5.96 15.18 10.63
C THR A 58 5.75 14.22 9.46
N GLY A 59 6.85 13.62 8.97
CA GLY A 59 6.82 12.82 7.74
C GLY A 59 7.32 11.40 7.91
N ALA A 60 6.97 10.56 6.95
CA ALA A 60 7.51 9.23 6.71
C ALA A 60 7.72 9.02 5.22
N PHE A 61 8.79 8.32 4.87
CA PHE A 61 9.08 7.90 3.50
C PHE A 61 9.59 6.46 3.48
N VAL A 62 9.07 5.69 2.55
CA VAL A 62 9.55 4.34 2.24
C VAL A 62 9.88 4.30 0.76
N LEU A 63 11.08 3.83 0.44
CA LEU A 63 11.48 3.42 -0.90
C LEU A 63 11.85 1.94 -0.85
N TYR A 64 11.32 1.15 -1.80
CA TYR A 64 11.67 -0.25 -1.97
C TYR A 64 12.20 -0.51 -3.36
N ASP A 65 13.43 -1.01 -3.46
CA ASP A 65 14.08 -1.45 -4.70
C ASP A 65 13.74 -2.93 -4.96
N LEU A 66 13.05 -3.18 -6.07
CA LEU A 66 12.56 -4.52 -6.40
C LEU A 66 13.71 -5.50 -6.71
N ASN A 67 14.73 -5.07 -7.45
CA ASN A 67 15.83 -5.96 -7.87
C ASN A 67 16.74 -6.35 -6.71
N SER A 68 17.05 -5.39 -5.82
CA SER A 68 17.90 -5.65 -4.65
C SER A 68 17.14 -6.10 -3.41
N SER A 69 15.80 -6.02 -3.43
CA SER A 69 14.93 -6.29 -2.27
C SER A 69 15.27 -5.43 -1.04
N ARG A 70 15.75 -4.21 -1.26
CA ARG A 70 16.18 -3.29 -0.21
C ARG A 70 15.14 -2.23 0.07
N TYR A 71 15.01 -1.89 1.36
CA TYR A 71 14.20 -0.77 1.85
C TYR A 71 15.08 0.38 2.30
N ILE A 72 14.70 1.60 1.93
CA ILE A 72 15.16 2.85 2.54
C ILE A 72 13.95 3.44 3.28
N ARG A 73 14.14 3.87 4.52
CA ARG A 73 13.07 4.47 5.34
C ARG A 73 13.54 5.74 6.04
N HIS A 74 12.75 6.78 5.89
CA HIS A 74 12.78 7.94 6.79
C HIS A 74 11.66 7.74 7.83
N ASN A 75 11.98 7.91 9.13
CA ASN A 75 11.08 7.72 10.25
C ASN A 75 10.40 6.33 10.26
N PRO A 76 11.15 5.24 10.52
CA PRO A 76 10.65 3.86 10.42
C PRO A 76 9.44 3.57 11.32
N GLU A 77 9.36 4.21 12.49
CA GLU A 77 8.21 4.05 13.40
C GLU A 77 6.93 4.54 12.72
N ARG A 78 6.97 5.75 12.16
CA ARG A 78 5.85 6.32 11.43
C ARG A 78 5.56 5.57 10.12
N CYS A 79 6.56 4.96 9.49
CA CYS A 79 6.33 4.12 8.29
C CYS A 79 5.39 2.94 8.56
N SER A 80 5.41 2.40 9.78
CA SER A 80 4.52 1.30 10.22
C SER A 80 3.20 1.77 10.82
N GLU A 81 3.07 3.04 11.16
CA GLU A 81 1.85 3.62 11.70
C GLU A 81 0.79 3.81 10.61
N ARG A 82 -0.48 3.55 10.96
CA ARG A 82 -1.60 3.59 10.02
C ARG A 82 -2.32 4.94 10.06
N PHE A 83 -2.53 5.54 8.89
CA PHE A 83 -3.23 6.80 8.69
C PHE A 83 -4.42 6.64 7.76
N LEU A 84 -5.30 7.64 7.74
CA LEU A 84 -6.40 7.74 6.78
C LEU A 84 -5.85 7.69 5.35
N PRO A 85 -6.30 6.75 4.49
CA PRO A 85 -5.74 6.62 3.14
C PRO A 85 -6.12 7.76 2.21
N ALA A 86 -7.23 8.43 2.47
CA ALA A 86 -7.76 9.48 1.61
C ALA A 86 -7.80 9.04 0.13
N SER A 87 -7.40 9.89 -0.80
CA SER A 87 -7.48 9.60 -2.24
C SER A 87 -6.49 8.52 -2.75
N THR A 88 -5.58 7.99 -1.93
CA THR A 88 -4.77 6.82 -2.34
C THR A 88 -5.63 5.56 -2.47
N PHE A 89 -6.74 5.47 -1.71
CA PHE A 89 -7.70 4.38 -1.82
C PHE A 89 -8.39 4.30 -3.19
N LYS A 90 -8.33 5.36 -4.00
CA LYS A 90 -8.88 5.34 -5.38
C LYS A 90 -8.21 4.29 -6.27
N ILE A 91 -6.99 3.86 -5.97
CA ILE A 91 -6.36 2.70 -6.62
C ILE A 91 -7.22 1.44 -6.41
N MET A 92 -7.57 1.16 -5.15
CA MET A 92 -8.44 0.03 -4.80
C MET A 92 -9.86 0.20 -5.35
N ASN A 93 -10.45 1.40 -5.23
CA ASN A 93 -11.76 1.68 -5.78
C ASN A 93 -11.82 1.39 -7.29
N SER A 94 -10.77 1.76 -8.04
CA SER A 94 -10.68 1.50 -9.48
C SER A 94 -10.61 0.01 -9.79
N LEU A 95 -9.77 -0.74 -9.05
CA LEU A 95 -9.68 -2.20 -9.16
C LEU A 95 -11.04 -2.86 -8.90
N ILE A 96 -11.69 -2.48 -7.80
CA ILE A 96 -13.00 -3.04 -7.41
C ILE A 96 -14.08 -2.70 -8.43
N GLY A 97 -14.11 -1.45 -8.92
CA GLY A 97 -15.08 -1.01 -9.93
C GLY A 97 -14.97 -1.80 -11.24
N LEU A 98 -13.74 -2.05 -11.71
CA LEU A 98 -13.45 -2.84 -12.91
C LEU A 98 -13.76 -4.32 -12.70
N GLU A 99 -13.37 -4.89 -11.55
CA GLU A 99 -13.57 -6.31 -11.24
C GLU A 99 -15.04 -6.67 -11.09
N THR A 100 -15.81 -5.80 -10.47
CA THR A 100 -17.27 -5.99 -10.29
C THR A 100 -18.09 -5.70 -11.54
N GLY A 101 -17.46 -5.19 -12.62
CA GLY A 101 -18.12 -4.81 -13.87
C GLY A 101 -18.98 -3.55 -13.76
N ILE A 102 -18.97 -2.85 -12.63
CA ILE A 102 -19.66 -1.54 -12.46
C ILE A 102 -19.03 -0.49 -13.38
N ILE A 103 -17.72 -0.57 -13.56
CA ILE A 103 -16.96 0.18 -14.56
C ILE A 103 -16.42 -0.82 -15.58
N PRO A 104 -16.94 -0.85 -16.81
CA PRO A 104 -16.49 -1.82 -17.83
C PRO A 104 -15.05 -1.58 -18.29
N ASP A 105 -14.60 -0.32 -18.38
CA ASP A 105 -13.26 0.07 -18.83
C ASP A 105 -12.88 1.48 -18.32
N GLU A 106 -11.66 1.92 -18.62
CA GLU A 106 -11.12 3.22 -18.21
C GLU A 106 -11.83 4.42 -18.85
N ASN A 107 -12.59 4.22 -19.93
CA ASN A 107 -13.32 5.27 -20.67
C ASN A 107 -14.79 5.39 -20.24
N TYR A 108 -15.25 4.52 -19.33
CA TYR A 108 -16.63 4.55 -18.87
C TYR A 108 -16.93 5.86 -18.14
N VAL A 109 -17.94 6.58 -18.65
CA VAL A 109 -18.33 7.90 -18.14
C VAL A 109 -19.39 7.77 -17.05
N ILE A 110 -19.10 8.34 -15.88
CA ILE A 110 -20.15 8.71 -14.92
C ILE A 110 -20.47 10.18 -15.15
N LYS A 111 -21.76 10.45 -15.37
CA LYS A 111 -22.25 11.80 -15.61
C LYS A 111 -22.21 12.64 -14.34
N TRP A 112 -21.74 13.87 -14.48
CA TRP A 112 -21.80 14.88 -13.43
C TRP A 112 -23.25 15.31 -13.19
N ASP A 113 -23.61 15.50 -11.94
CA ASP A 113 -24.97 15.83 -11.49
C ASP A 113 -25.24 17.35 -11.45
N GLY A 114 -24.27 18.18 -11.83
CA GLY A 114 -24.38 19.64 -11.81
C GLY A 114 -23.94 20.27 -10.48
N THR A 115 -23.59 19.50 -9.45
CA THR A 115 -23.08 20.02 -8.19
C THR A 115 -21.79 20.79 -8.41
N GLN A 116 -21.72 22.06 -7.97
CA GLN A 116 -20.53 22.89 -8.11
C GLN A 116 -19.52 22.59 -6.99
N TYR A 117 -18.30 22.33 -7.40
CA TYR A 117 -17.15 22.11 -6.52
C TYR A 117 -16.12 23.24 -6.71
N ASP A 118 -15.36 23.56 -5.66
CA ASP A 118 -14.30 24.57 -5.70
C ASP A 118 -13.19 24.23 -6.70
N ASN A 119 -12.95 22.92 -6.93
CA ASN A 119 -12.04 22.50 -8.00
C ASN A 119 -12.78 22.47 -9.35
N PRO A 120 -12.48 23.40 -10.27
CA PRO A 120 -13.19 23.49 -11.55
C PRO A 120 -13.07 22.22 -12.41
N ALA A 121 -11.96 21.45 -12.25
CA ALA A 121 -11.75 20.21 -12.99
C ALA A 121 -12.77 19.11 -12.60
N TRP A 122 -13.49 19.27 -11.48
CA TRP A 122 -14.51 18.31 -11.05
C TRP A 122 -15.90 18.59 -11.63
N ASN A 123 -16.12 19.80 -12.16
CA ASN A 123 -17.43 20.29 -12.62
C ASN A 123 -17.71 19.87 -14.07
N GLN A 124 -17.55 18.60 -14.36
CA GLN A 124 -17.79 17.99 -15.68
C GLN A 124 -17.92 16.48 -15.58
N ASP A 125 -18.38 15.84 -16.65
CA ASP A 125 -18.38 14.38 -16.77
C ASP A 125 -16.96 13.79 -16.69
N HIS A 126 -16.82 12.64 -16.04
CA HIS A 126 -15.53 11.98 -15.93
C HIS A 126 -15.58 10.53 -16.37
N THR A 127 -14.51 10.08 -17.03
CA THR A 127 -14.18 8.66 -17.18
C THR A 127 -13.41 8.17 -15.94
N LEU A 128 -13.25 6.85 -15.79
CA LEU A 128 -12.38 6.30 -14.71
C LEU A 128 -10.97 6.90 -14.77
N LYS A 129 -10.41 6.99 -15.99
CA LYS A 129 -9.08 7.57 -16.21
C LYS A 129 -8.99 9.01 -15.74
N THR A 130 -9.88 9.88 -16.22
CA THR A 130 -9.85 11.31 -15.86
C THR A 130 -10.22 11.55 -14.39
N ALA A 131 -11.10 10.71 -13.81
CA ALA A 131 -11.44 10.77 -12.39
C ALA A 131 -10.26 10.42 -11.49
N LEU A 132 -9.43 9.43 -11.88
CA LEU A 132 -8.23 9.09 -11.13
C LEU A 132 -7.18 10.21 -11.21
N GLN A 133 -6.92 10.70 -12.42
CA GLN A 133 -5.96 11.77 -12.69
C GLN A 133 -6.28 13.08 -11.94
N ASN A 134 -7.55 13.50 -11.99
CA ASN A 134 -8.02 14.72 -11.30
C ASN A 134 -8.48 14.46 -9.85
N SER A 135 -8.32 13.23 -9.36
CA SER A 135 -8.72 12.84 -7.99
C SER A 135 -10.18 13.17 -7.64
N VAL A 136 -11.11 13.00 -8.59
CA VAL A 136 -12.51 13.41 -8.49
C VAL A 136 -13.25 12.64 -7.42
N VAL A 137 -13.61 13.30 -6.33
CA VAL A 137 -14.23 12.64 -5.16
C VAL A 137 -15.63 12.14 -5.49
N TRP A 138 -16.46 12.95 -6.12
CA TRP A 138 -17.86 12.59 -6.42
C TRP A 138 -17.96 11.34 -7.30
N TYR A 139 -17.06 11.18 -8.30
CA TYR A 139 -17.01 10.00 -9.16
C TYR A 139 -16.80 8.71 -8.34
N TYR A 140 -15.84 8.72 -7.42
CA TYR A 140 -15.51 7.56 -6.60
C TYR A 140 -16.56 7.29 -5.51
N ARG A 141 -17.23 8.31 -5.02
CA ARG A 141 -18.39 8.14 -4.14
C ARG A 141 -19.53 7.43 -4.88
N GLU A 142 -19.84 7.86 -6.10
CA GLU A 142 -20.86 7.22 -6.92
C GLU A 142 -20.47 5.77 -7.29
N LEU A 143 -19.21 5.54 -7.67
CA LEU A 143 -18.69 4.19 -7.92
C LEU A 143 -18.87 3.31 -6.67
N ALA A 144 -18.51 3.77 -5.50
CA ALA A 144 -18.63 3.01 -4.27
C ALA A 144 -20.09 2.69 -3.91
N ARG A 145 -21.03 3.63 -4.13
CA ARG A 145 -22.46 3.37 -3.95
C ARG A 145 -22.96 2.26 -4.89
N ARG A 146 -22.55 2.29 -6.17
CA ARG A 146 -22.93 1.27 -7.17
C ARG A 146 -22.34 -0.10 -6.86
N VAL A 147 -21.11 -0.17 -6.37
CA VAL A 147 -20.47 -1.42 -5.93
C VAL A 147 -21.17 -1.99 -4.70
N GLY A 148 -21.53 -1.15 -3.76
CA GLY A 148 -22.16 -1.52 -2.49
C GLY A 148 -21.18 -2.01 -1.43
N ARG A 149 -21.62 -1.92 -0.17
CA ARG A 149 -20.80 -2.21 1.03
C ARG A 149 -20.24 -3.62 1.04
N GLU A 150 -21.06 -4.61 0.74
CA GLU A 150 -20.67 -6.03 0.81
C GLU A 150 -19.48 -6.34 -0.11
N LYS A 151 -19.55 -5.93 -1.37
CA LYS A 151 -18.45 -6.13 -2.32
C LYS A 151 -17.21 -5.30 -1.96
N MET A 152 -17.39 -4.05 -1.48
CA MET A 152 -16.28 -3.24 -0.99
C MET A 152 -15.55 -3.94 0.15
N GLN A 153 -16.27 -4.43 1.17
CA GLN A 153 -15.68 -5.16 2.29
C GLN A 153 -14.94 -6.41 1.82
N TYR A 154 -15.58 -7.21 0.98
CA TYR A 154 -14.96 -8.43 0.44
C TYR A 154 -13.59 -8.15 -0.21
N TYR A 155 -13.50 -7.18 -1.11
CA TYR A 155 -12.25 -6.90 -1.81
C TYR A 155 -11.20 -6.20 -0.93
N VAL A 156 -11.61 -5.36 0.00
CA VAL A 156 -10.70 -4.76 0.99
C VAL A 156 -10.06 -5.84 1.86
N GLU A 157 -10.84 -6.83 2.30
CA GLU A 157 -10.35 -7.99 3.07
C GLU A 157 -9.47 -8.90 2.22
N ALA A 158 -9.92 -9.28 1.03
CA ALA A 158 -9.19 -10.17 0.12
C ALA A 158 -7.85 -9.58 -0.32
N ALA A 159 -7.79 -8.27 -0.57
CA ALA A 159 -6.55 -7.57 -0.87
C ALA A 159 -5.65 -7.38 0.37
N GLY A 160 -6.18 -7.55 1.58
CA GLY A 160 -5.44 -7.29 2.82
C GLY A 160 -5.13 -5.80 3.03
N TYR A 161 -6.03 -4.90 2.63
CA TYR A 161 -5.79 -3.46 2.65
C TYR A 161 -5.83 -2.90 4.09
N GLY A 162 -4.69 -2.48 4.61
CA GLY A 162 -4.57 -1.81 5.91
C GLY A 162 -5.27 -2.55 7.06
N ASN A 163 -6.05 -1.82 7.85
CA ASN A 163 -6.85 -2.39 8.96
C ASN A 163 -8.15 -3.09 8.50
N LYS A 164 -8.51 -3.03 7.21
CA LYS A 164 -9.71 -3.64 6.61
C LYS A 164 -11.04 -3.13 7.14
N ASP A 165 -11.04 -2.08 7.93
CA ASP A 165 -12.24 -1.52 8.57
C ASP A 165 -12.88 -0.47 7.67
N ILE A 166 -13.99 -0.84 7.01
CA ILE A 166 -14.79 0.09 6.18
C ILE A 166 -16.02 0.64 6.93
N SER A 167 -15.99 0.66 8.27
CA SER A 167 -17.06 1.27 9.06
C SER A 167 -17.26 2.73 8.67
N GLY A 168 -18.50 3.21 8.82
CA GLY A 168 -18.91 4.53 8.37
C GLY A 168 -19.80 4.46 7.12
N GLN A 169 -19.86 5.51 6.33
CA GLN A 169 -20.65 5.54 5.11
C GLN A 169 -19.93 4.80 3.97
N THR A 170 -20.68 4.06 3.16
CA THR A 170 -20.14 3.24 2.07
C THR A 170 -19.37 4.06 1.04
N ASP A 171 -19.71 5.31 0.87
CA ASP A 171 -19.14 6.20 -0.14
C ASP A 171 -18.12 7.20 0.38
N THR A 172 -17.76 7.14 1.70
CA THR A 172 -16.75 8.03 2.30
C THR A 172 -15.80 7.35 3.29
N PHE A 173 -15.93 6.05 3.58
CA PHE A 173 -15.16 5.36 4.61
C PHE A 173 -13.63 5.51 4.50
N TRP A 174 -13.11 5.82 3.31
CA TRP A 174 -11.69 6.10 3.05
C TRP A 174 -11.31 7.59 3.21
N LEU A 175 -12.30 8.48 3.39
CA LEU A 175 -12.13 9.94 3.52
C LEU A 175 -12.30 10.42 4.95
N ASP A 176 -13.25 9.83 5.69
CA ASP A 176 -13.66 10.24 7.04
C ASP A 176 -14.04 9.06 7.96
N GLY A 177 -14.02 7.83 7.43
CA GLY A 177 -14.34 6.62 8.19
C GLY A 177 -13.15 6.03 8.96
N ALA A 178 -13.24 4.73 9.28
CA ALA A 178 -12.28 4.01 10.12
C ALA A 178 -11.11 3.36 9.36
N LEU A 179 -11.14 3.37 8.02
CA LEU A 179 -10.09 2.73 7.22
C LEU A 179 -8.74 3.42 7.43
N ARG A 180 -7.71 2.62 7.69
CA ARG A 180 -6.34 3.09 7.92
C ARG A 180 -5.33 2.19 7.21
N ILE A 181 -4.22 2.78 6.74
CA ILE A 181 -3.11 2.07 6.10
C ILE A 181 -1.79 2.76 6.44
N SER A 182 -0.71 2.00 6.54
CA SER A 182 0.64 2.51 6.77
C SER A 182 1.41 2.70 5.46
N ALA A 183 2.53 3.43 5.51
CA ALA A 183 3.41 3.58 4.36
C ALA A 183 4.01 2.23 3.93
N ASP A 184 4.40 1.39 4.87
CA ASP A 184 4.89 0.04 4.58
C ASP A 184 3.81 -0.82 3.90
N GLU A 185 2.55 -0.77 4.36
CA GLU A 185 1.44 -1.49 3.74
C GLU A 185 1.08 -0.96 2.35
N GLN A 186 1.27 0.34 2.09
CA GLN A 186 1.13 0.91 0.74
C GLN A 186 2.17 0.32 -0.22
N ILE A 187 3.43 0.16 0.23
CA ILE A 187 4.48 -0.49 -0.57
C ILE A 187 4.08 -1.93 -0.91
N GLU A 188 3.62 -2.72 0.07
CA GLU A 188 3.21 -4.11 -0.18
C GLU A 188 2.03 -4.21 -1.14
N LEU A 189 1.05 -3.31 -1.03
CA LEU A 189 -0.07 -3.22 -1.97
C LEU A 189 0.41 -2.92 -3.40
N LEU A 190 1.30 -1.93 -3.56
CA LEU A 190 1.81 -1.51 -4.87
C LEU A 190 2.70 -2.58 -5.51
N LYS A 191 3.51 -3.29 -4.74
CA LYS A 191 4.29 -4.45 -5.21
C LYS A 191 3.36 -5.53 -5.78
N ARG A 192 2.34 -5.92 -5.02
CA ARG A 192 1.35 -6.91 -5.46
C ARG A 192 0.53 -6.44 -6.66
N LEU A 193 0.18 -5.15 -6.73
CA LEU A 193 -0.44 -4.55 -7.92
C LEU A 193 0.48 -4.68 -9.14
N TYR A 194 1.75 -4.34 -8.99
CA TYR A 194 2.73 -4.37 -10.07
C TYR A 194 2.96 -5.80 -10.59
N GLN A 195 3.12 -6.75 -9.67
CA GLN A 195 3.37 -8.18 -9.94
C GLN A 195 2.12 -8.95 -10.40
N GLY A 196 0.93 -8.39 -10.23
CA GLY A 196 -0.32 -9.04 -10.59
C GLY A 196 -0.85 -10.01 -9.53
N ASP A 197 -0.41 -9.88 -8.27
CA ASP A 197 -0.70 -10.80 -7.15
C ASP A 197 -1.86 -10.31 -6.26
N LEU A 198 -2.58 -9.26 -6.68
CA LEU A 198 -3.80 -8.84 -6.01
C LEU A 198 -4.98 -9.72 -6.45
N PRO A 199 -6.05 -9.86 -5.63
CA PRO A 199 -7.21 -10.70 -5.92
C PRO A 199 -8.17 -10.03 -6.94
N PHE A 200 -7.60 -9.64 -8.09
CA PHE A 200 -8.28 -9.00 -9.20
C PHE A 200 -7.85 -9.64 -10.52
N SER A 201 -8.71 -9.55 -11.52
CA SER A 201 -8.36 -10.01 -12.88
C SER A 201 -7.16 -9.26 -13.44
N GLN A 202 -6.34 -9.94 -14.24
CA GLN A 202 -5.20 -9.33 -14.92
C GLN A 202 -5.62 -8.13 -15.79
N ARG A 203 -6.86 -8.15 -16.29
CA ARG A 203 -7.44 -7.03 -17.01
C ARG A 203 -7.62 -5.80 -16.12
N ALA A 204 -8.23 -5.95 -14.94
CA ALA A 204 -8.43 -4.84 -14.00
C ALA A 204 -7.08 -4.26 -13.53
N ILE A 205 -6.13 -5.13 -13.20
CA ILE A 205 -4.76 -4.75 -12.81
C ILE A 205 -4.08 -3.95 -13.92
N LYS A 206 -4.12 -4.44 -15.17
CA LYS A 206 -3.51 -3.77 -16.32
C LYS A 206 -4.10 -2.37 -16.51
N VAL A 207 -5.43 -2.23 -16.54
CA VAL A 207 -6.11 -0.95 -16.70
C VAL A 207 -5.69 0.03 -15.59
N VAL A 208 -5.69 -0.40 -14.34
CA VAL A 208 -5.30 0.48 -13.22
C VAL A 208 -3.84 0.91 -13.32
N LYS A 209 -2.92 0.02 -13.68
CA LYS A 209 -1.51 0.38 -13.93
C LYS A 209 -1.38 1.42 -15.02
N GLU A 210 -2.12 1.31 -16.12
CA GLU A 210 -2.10 2.25 -17.25
C GLU A 210 -2.62 3.64 -16.85
N ILE A 211 -3.71 3.72 -16.09
CA ILE A 211 -4.28 5.03 -15.67
C ILE A 211 -3.55 5.68 -14.50
N LEU A 212 -2.67 4.94 -13.80
CA LEU A 212 -1.81 5.47 -12.73
C LEU A 212 -0.59 6.23 -13.26
N VAL A 213 -0.26 6.08 -14.55
CA VAL A 213 0.90 6.77 -15.15
C VAL A 213 0.70 8.27 -15.08
N LEU A 214 1.65 8.96 -14.46
CA LEU A 214 1.67 10.41 -14.26
C LEU A 214 2.64 11.10 -15.21
N ASP A 215 3.80 10.45 -15.44
CA ASP A 215 4.86 10.98 -16.27
C ASP A 215 5.61 9.84 -16.96
N LYS A 216 6.03 10.09 -18.20
CA LYS A 216 6.77 9.13 -18.99
C LYS A 216 7.86 9.85 -19.78
N ALA A 217 9.07 9.74 -19.28
CA ALA A 217 10.27 10.21 -19.95
C ALA A 217 10.94 9.08 -20.78
N LYS A 218 12.08 9.39 -21.39
CA LYS A 218 12.84 8.41 -22.16
C LYS A 218 13.49 7.36 -21.25
N THR A 219 13.88 7.74 -20.05
CA THR A 219 14.66 6.94 -19.09
C THR A 219 13.82 6.33 -18.00
N TYR A 220 12.66 6.93 -17.66
CA TYR A 220 11.79 6.46 -16.58
C TYR A 220 10.30 6.60 -16.91
N GLN A 221 9.47 5.88 -16.15
CA GLN A 221 8.03 6.08 -16.06
C GLN A 221 7.62 6.18 -14.59
N LEU A 222 6.98 7.29 -14.23
CA LEU A 222 6.45 7.55 -12.90
C LEU A 222 4.96 7.25 -12.87
N SER A 223 4.53 6.37 -11.99
CA SER A 223 3.14 6.04 -11.72
C SER A 223 2.82 6.31 -10.25
N GLY A 224 1.64 6.86 -9.96
CA GLY A 224 1.30 7.11 -8.57
C GLY A 224 -0.02 7.82 -8.33
N LYS A 225 -0.35 7.98 -7.05
CA LYS A 225 -1.57 8.64 -6.59
C LYS A 225 -1.32 9.48 -5.35
N THR A 226 -1.77 10.73 -5.39
CA THR A 226 -1.80 11.62 -4.24
C THR A 226 -3.03 11.35 -3.37
N GLY A 227 -2.91 11.66 -2.07
CA GLY A 227 -4.03 11.69 -1.13
C GLY A 227 -3.95 12.92 -0.24
N ALA A 228 -5.09 13.48 0.11
CA ALA A 228 -5.19 14.57 1.08
C ALA A 228 -6.42 14.33 1.97
N GLY A 229 -6.27 14.52 3.26
CA GLY A 229 -7.31 14.35 4.24
C GLY A 229 -7.06 15.18 5.51
N GLN A 230 -8.01 15.11 6.42
CA GLN A 230 -7.90 15.78 7.72
C GLN A 230 -8.49 14.88 8.81
N VAL A 231 -7.78 14.78 9.93
CA VAL A 231 -8.26 14.07 11.13
C VAL A 231 -8.13 15.02 12.32
N GLY A 232 -9.26 15.45 12.85
CA GLY A 232 -9.26 16.50 13.88
C GLY A 232 -8.64 17.80 13.36
N ILE A 233 -7.56 18.25 14.00
CA ILE A 233 -6.83 19.46 13.63
C ILE A 233 -5.63 19.21 12.73
N LEU A 234 -5.38 17.94 12.38
CA LEU A 234 -4.20 17.54 11.60
C LEU A 234 -4.60 17.27 10.15
N TYR A 235 -3.89 17.91 9.25
CA TYR A 235 -3.96 17.64 7.81
C TYR A 235 -2.96 16.56 7.46
N ILE A 236 -3.32 15.68 6.51
CA ILE A 236 -2.54 14.53 6.07
C ILE A 236 -2.35 14.62 4.57
N GLY A 237 -1.11 14.48 4.13
CA GLY A 237 -0.73 14.35 2.72
C GLY A 237 -0.13 12.99 2.43
N TRP A 238 -0.47 12.43 1.25
CA TRP A 238 0.09 11.21 0.72
C TRP A 238 0.56 11.38 -0.72
N PHE A 239 1.66 10.72 -1.05
CA PHE A 239 1.97 10.34 -2.41
C PHE A 239 2.56 8.94 -2.43
N VAL A 240 1.91 8.03 -3.16
CA VAL A 240 2.28 6.62 -3.25
C VAL A 240 2.36 6.18 -4.71
N GLY A 241 3.31 5.31 -5.05
CA GLY A 241 3.48 4.90 -6.42
C GLY A 241 4.75 4.09 -6.66
N TYR A 242 5.18 4.10 -7.92
CA TYR A 242 6.43 3.45 -8.33
C TYR A 242 7.06 4.16 -9.54
N VAL A 243 8.37 4.01 -9.66
CA VAL A 243 9.17 4.43 -10.81
C VAL A 243 9.73 3.19 -11.49
N GLU A 244 9.52 3.08 -12.78
CA GLU A 244 10.18 2.11 -13.65
C GLU A 244 11.37 2.82 -14.31
N GLU A 245 12.58 2.36 -14.02
CA GLU A 245 13.82 3.01 -14.49
C GLU A 245 14.89 1.96 -14.79
N LYS A 246 15.45 1.98 -16.00
CA LYS A 246 16.56 1.09 -16.46
C LYS A 246 16.36 -0.40 -16.14
N GLY A 247 15.14 -0.92 -16.25
CA GLY A 247 14.83 -2.34 -16.01
C GLY A 247 14.69 -2.72 -14.54
N ASN A 248 14.57 -1.73 -13.66
CA ASN A 248 14.21 -1.91 -12.26
C ASN A 248 12.92 -1.17 -11.92
N VAL A 249 12.34 -1.47 -10.77
CA VAL A 249 11.14 -0.81 -10.22
C VAL A 249 11.40 -0.40 -8.78
N TYR A 250 11.12 0.87 -8.49
CA TYR A 250 11.26 1.45 -7.16
C TYR A 250 9.88 1.88 -6.67
N PHE A 251 9.38 1.23 -5.63
CA PHE A 251 8.10 1.59 -5.01
C PHE A 251 8.32 2.62 -3.92
N PHE A 252 7.46 3.62 -3.84
CA PHE A 252 7.57 4.67 -2.84
C PHE A 252 6.23 4.95 -2.16
N ALA A 253 6.31 5.36 -0.90
CA ALA A 253 5.19 5.88 -0.12
C ALA A 253 5.66 7.00 0.79
N THR A 254 5.16 8.21 0.56
CA THR A 254 5.38 9.39 1.39
C THR A 254 4.10 9.73 2.13
N ASN A 255 4.19 9.89 3.44
CA ASN A 255 3.13 10.42 4.29
C ASN A 255 3.63 11.65 5.04
N ILE A 256 2.86 12.71 5.05
CA ILE A 256 3.14 13.92 5.83
C ILE A 256 1.93 14.34 6.65
N GLU A 257 2.20 15.00 7.77
CA GLU A 257 1.17 15.52 8.68
C GLU A 257 1.59 16.88 9.25
N SER A 258 0.65 17.78 9.42
CA SER A 258 0.84 19.08 10.07
C SER A 258 -0.50 19.67 10.49
N LYS A 259 -0.47 20.72 11.32
CA LYS A 259 -1.64 21.59 11.59
C LYS A 259 -1.94 22.56 10.46
N SER A 260 -0.98 22.77 9.54
CA SER A 260 -1.19 23.55 8.33
C SER A 260 -1.82 22.72 7.24
N SER A 261 -2.74 23.30 6.46
CA SER A 261 -3.32 22.70 5.25
C SER A 261 -2.31 22.43 4.13
N ASP A 262 -1.06 22.91 4.29
CA ASP A 262 0.05 22.58 3.40
C ASP A 262 0.44 21.11 3.46
N ALA A 263 0.11 20.41 4.56
CA ALA A 263 0.25 18.96 4.63
C ALA A 263 -0.83 18.28 3.75
N ASN A 264 -0.59 18.26 2.46
CA ASN A 264 -1.52 17.73 1.46
C ASN A 264 -0.80 16.87 0.40
N GLY A 265 -1.57 16.33 -0.54
CA GLY A 265 -1.04 15.42 -1.56
C GLY A 265 -0.08 16.07 -2.55
N VAL A 266 -0.21 17.37 -2.80
CA VAL A 266 0.70 18.13 -3.68
C VAL A 266 2.07 18.22 -3.00
N LYS A 267 2.11 18.65 -1.73
CA LYS A 267 3.35 18.74 -0.96
C LYS A 267 4.01 17.36 -0.77
N ALA A 268 3.25 16.31 -0.47
CA ALA A 268 3.79 14.95 -0.39
C ALA A 268 4.42 14.51 -1.73
N LYS A 269 3.82 14.90 -2.87
CA LYS A 269 4.37 14.63 -4.21
C LYS A 269 5.66 15.40 -4.44
N GLU A 270 5.72 16.69 -4.12
CA GLU A 270 6.94 17.52 -4.23
C GLU A 270 8.10 16.88 -3.45
N ILE A 271 7.89 16.60 -2.16
CA ILE A 271 8.88 15.94 -1.31
C ILE A 271 9.37 14.62 -1.93
N THR A 272 8.44 13.79 -2.43
CA THR A 272 8.81 12.52 -3.07
C THR A 272 9.64 12.74 -4.32
N GLN A 273 9.27 13.69 -5.17
CA GLN A 273 10.01 14.00 -6.38
C GLN A 273 11.43 14.48 -6.07
N ASP A 274 11.61 15.34 -5.08
CA ASP A 274 12.93 15.78 -4.63
C ASP A 274 13.79 14.61 -4.13
N LEU A 275 13.20 13.67 -3.39
CA LEU A 275 13.86 12.45 -2.92
C LEU A 275 14.25 11.53 -4.09
N LEU A 276 13.36 11.33 -5.06
CA LEU A 276 13.63 10.50 -6.25
C LEU A 276 14.68 11.14 -7.15
N HIS A 277 14.70 12.48 -7.28
CA HIS A 277 15.75 13.23 -8.00
C HIS A 277 17.10 13.10 -7.30
N SER A 278 17.15 13.25 -5.98
CA SER A 278 18.40 13.10 -5.23
C SER A 278 18.99 11.69 -5.29
N SER A 279 18.16 10.72 -5.68
CA SER A 279 18.55 9.31 -5.86
C SER A 279 18.77 8.94 -7.34
N ASP A 280 18.77 9.91 -8.26
CA ASP A 280 18.92 9.73 -9.72
C ASP A 280 17.87 8.79 -10.36
N LEU A 281 16.69 8.61 -9.72
CA LEU A 281 15.62 7.74 -10.20
C LEU A 281 14.68 8.43 -11.20
N ILE A 282 14.61 9.74 -11.18
CA ILE A 282 13.88 10.55 -12.16
C ILE A 282 14.75 11.75 -12.58
N GLU A 283 14.58 12.23 -13.80
CA GLU A 283 15.29 13.41 -14.27
C GLU A 283 14.78 14.69 -13.58
N GLY A 284 15.69 15.63 -13.29
CA GLY A 284 15.33 16.93 -12.72
C GLY A 284 14.42 17.69 -13.67
N GLY A 285 13.18 17.88 -13.26
CA GLY A 285 12.28 18.81 -13.93
C GLY A 285 12.89 20.22 -13.88
N GLN A 286 13.29 20.78 -15.02
CA GLN A 286 13.50 22.22 -15.08
C GLN A 286 12.15 22.88 -14.79
N THR A 287 12.01 23.45 -13.62
CA THR A 287 10.91 24.40 -13.33
C THR A 287 11.04 25.55 -14.34
N GLN A 288 10.17 25.54 -15.34
CA GLN A 288 9.92 26.70 -16.20
C GLN A 288 8.99 27.67 -15.47
#